data_86c9f6117fbd5888cf7fda56f221d869
#
_entry.id   86c9f6117fbd5888cf7fda56f221d869
#
_cell.length_a   1.000
_cell.length_b   1.000
_cell.length_c   1.000
_cell.angle_alpha   90.00
_cell.angle_beta   90.00
_cell.angle_gamma   90.00
#
_symmetry.space_group_name_H-M   'P 1'
#
loop_
_entity.id
_entity.type
_entity.pdbx_description
1 polymer ?
#
loop_
_entity_poly.entity_id
_entity_poly.type
_entity_poly.pdbx_seq_one_letter_code
_entity_poly.pdbx_strand_id
1 'polypeptide(L)'
;DDGHIFCTEEHILPECTAYTALLQKVYKDFGFENIIYKVATRPEARIGSDESWDKAEHALMESLRASGCEFEIAPGDGAFYGPKIEYTLKDAIGRQWQCGTMQVDFSMPERLDAEYVGEDGARHRPVMLHRAIVGSLERFIGILIEQHAGALPVWLAPVQVAVLNITDAQGDYCREIAAK
;
A
#
# COMPACT_ATOMS: atom_id res chain seq x y z
N ASP A 1 2.59 7.56 -2.96
CA ASP A 1 2.46 6.69 -4.14
C ASP A 1 0.99 6.39 -4.39
N ASP A 2 0.65 6.12 -5.64
CA ASP A 2 -0.69 5.74 -6.08
C ASP A 2 -0.57 4.95 -7.37
N GLY A 3 -1.31 3.86 -7.46
CA GLY A 3 -1.30 2.99 -8.64
C GLY A 3 -2.67 2.39 -8.87
N HIS A 4 -2.93 2.01 -10.12
CA HIS A 4 -4.24 1.50 -10.52
C HIS A 4 -4.10 0.17 -11.25
N ILE A 5 -5.03 -0.74 -10.97
CA ILE A 5 -5.17 -2.02 -11.66
C ILE A 5 -6.55 -2.02 -12.31
N PHE A 6 -6.61 -2.33 -13.60
CA PHE A 6 -7.86 -2.59 -14.29
C PHE A 6 -7.97 -4.10 -14.47
N CYS A 7 -9.04 -4.69 -13.95
CA CYS A 7 -9.23 -6.12 -13.94
C CYS A 7 -10.71 -6.51 -14.10
N THR A 8 -10.99 -7.79 -14.23
CA THR A 8 -12.35 -8.33 -14.16
C THR A 8 -12.77 -8.51 -12.69
N GLU A 9 -14.06 -8.69 -12.44
CA GLU A 9 -14.57 -8.96 -11.08
C GLU A 9 -13.90 -10.20 -10.44
N GLU A 10 -13.63 -11.23 -11.23
CA GLU A 10 -12.99 -12.47 -10.79
C GLU A 10 -11.55 -12.27 -10.32
N HIS A 11 -10.87 -11.23 -10.85
CA HIS A 11 -9.50 -10.90 -10.49
C HIS A 11 -9.36 -10.00 -9.25
N ILE A 12 -10.45 -9.47 -8.69
CA ILE A 12 -10.38 -8.63 -7.49
C ILE A 12 -9.70 -9.38 -6.34
N LEU A 13 -10.17 -10.59 -6.03
CA LEU A 13 -9.63 -11.38 -4.92
C LEU A 13 -8.14 -11.72 -5.09
N PRO A 14 -7.70 -12.33 -6.22
CA PRO A 14 -6.27 -12.63 -6.40
C PRO A 14 -5.39 -11.38 -6.44
N GLU A 15 -5.82 -10.28 -7.04
CA GLU A 15 -5.05 -9.04 -7.08
C GLU A 15 -4.91 -8.41 -5.68
N CYS A 16 -6.00 -8.37 -4.89
CA CYS A 16 -5.94 -7.88 -3.52
C CYS A 16 -5.05 -8.76 -2.62
N THR A 17 -5.07 -10.09 -2.82
CA THR A 17 -4.21 -11.03 -2.08
C THR A 17 -2.74 -10.82 -2.44
N ALA A 18 -2.42 -10.73 -3.73
CA ALA A 18 -1.05 -10.49 -4.20
C ALA A 18 -0.53 -9.12 -3.72
N TYR A 19 -1.37 -8.10 -3.75
CA TYR A 19 -1.02 -6.77 -3.25
C TYR A 19 -0.76 -6.78 -1.74
N THR A 20 -1.60 -7.45 -0.94
CA THR A 20 -1.39 -7.58 0.51
C THR A 20 -0.05 -8.23 0.82
N ALA A 21 0.31 -9.29 0.10
CA ALA A 21 1.61 -9.95 0.26
C ALA A 21 2.79 -9.02 -0.11
N LEU A 22 2.66 -8.26 -1.19
CA LEU A 22 3.67 -7.26 -1.60
C LEU A 22 3.83 -6.18 -0.53
N LEU A 23 2.73 -5.62 -0.04
CA LEU A 23 2.74 -4.57 0.98
C LEU A 23 3.39 -5.06 2.28
N GLN A 24 3.04 -6.26 2.74
CA GLN A 24 3.64 -6.88 3.93
C GLN A 24 5.16 -7.03 3.77
N LYS A 25 5.61 -7.49 2.57
CA LYS A 25 7.03 -7.61 2.27
C LYS A 25 7.72 -6.24 2.33
N VAL A 26 7.16 -5.23 1.67
CA VAL A 26 7.72 -3.87 1.65
C VAL A 26 7.82 -3.31 3.06
N TYR A 27 6.76 -3.39 3.87
CA TYR A 27 6.79 -2.88 5.24
C TYR A 27 7.82 -3.61 6.11
N LYS A 28 7.94 -4.93 5.95
CA LYS A 28 8.97 -5.73 6.64
C LYS A 28 10.39 -5.30 6.24
N ASP A 29 10.63 -5.07 4.94
CA ASP A 29 11.92 -4.61 4.42
C ASP A 29 12.30 -3.23 5.00
N PHE A 30 11.32 -2.39 5.32
CA PHE A 30 11.50 -1.11 6.02
C PHE A 30 11.54 -1.22 7.55
N GLY A 31 11.40 -2.43 8.12
CA GLY A 31 11.48 -2.67 9.57
C GLY A 31 10.15 -2.50 10.32
N PHE A 32 9.01 -2.53 9.63
CA PHE A 32 7.70 -2.54 10.24
C PHE A 32 7.12 -3.95 10.29
N GLU A 33 6.90 -4.48 11.50
CA GLU A 33 6.40 -5.85 11.70
C GLU A 33 4.90 -5.89 12.03
N ASN A 34 4.37 -4.81 12.62
CA ASN A 34 3.01 -4.76 13.10
C ASN A 34 2.12 -3.90 12.20
N ILE A 35 1.29 -4.56 11.41
CA ILE A 35 0.32 -3.92 10.52
C ILE A 35 -1.08 -4.14 11.09
N ILE A 36 -1.87 -3.08 11.20
CA ILE A 36 -3.28 -3.14 11.55
C ILE A 36 -4.08 -3.06 10.26
N TYR A 37 -4.97 -4.04 10.06
CA TYR A 37 -5.83 -4.11 8.89
C TYR A 37 -7.25 -3.72 9.26
N LYS A 38 -7.85 -2.84 8.46
CA LYS A 38 -9.27 -2.47 8.58
C LYS A 38 -9.94 -2.56 7.23
N VAL A 39 -11.17 -3.05 7.21
CA VAL A 39 -12.04 -3.03 6.04
C VAL A 39 -13.10 -1.97 6.26
N ALA A 40 -12.97 -0.86 5.55
CA ALA A 40 -13.93 0.23 5.56
C ALA A 40 -15.04 -0.07 4.56
N THR A 41 -16.25 -0.25 5.09
CA THR A 41 -17.42 -0.67 4.33
C THR A 41 -18.29 0.52 3.90
N ARG A 42 -19.35 0.23 3.18
CA ARG A 42 -20.26 1.20 2.54
C ARG A 42 -20.75 2.30 3.48
N PRO A 43 -20.66 3.58 3.09
CA PRO A 43 -21.32 4.68 3.77
C PRO A 43 -22.80 4.77 3.37
N GLU A 44 -23.57 5.55 4.11
CA GLU A 44 -24.98 5.78 3.79
C GLU A 44 -25.14 6.46 2.42
N ALA A 45 -24.39 7.53 2.18
CA ALA A 45 -24.34 8.21 0.89
C ALA A 45 -23.28 7.56 0.00
N ARG A 46 -23.74 6.77 -0.98
CA ARG A 46 -22.85 6.05 -1.90
C ARG A 46 -23.43 5.97 -3.31
N ILE A 47 -22.59 5.62 -4.26
CA ILE A 47 -22.97 5.28 -5.64
C ILE A 47 -22.80 3.78 -5.88
N GLY A 48 -23.42 3.25 -6.93
CA GLY A 48 -23.43 1.82 -7.24
C GLY A 48 -24.55 1.06 -6.57
N SER A 49 -24.75 -0.17 -6.97
CA SER A 49 -25.78 -1.06 -6.45
C SER A 49 -25.31 -1.75 -5.17
N ASP A 50 -26.24 -2.18 -4.31
CA ASP A 50 -25.93 -2.95 -3.11
C ASP A 50 -25.22 -4.26 -3.47
N GLU A 51 -25.59 -4.89 -4.59
CA GLU A 51 -24.94 -6.11 -5.06
C GLU A 51 -23.45 -5.89 -5.38
N SER A 52 -23.10 -4.79 -6.04
CA SER A 52 -21.70 -4.44 -6.32
C SER A 52 -20.90 -4.21 -5.03
N TRP A 53 -21.53 -3.54 -4.03
CA TRP A 53 -20.93 -3.34 -2.73
C TRP A 53 -20.73 -4.67 -1.98
N ASP A 54 -21.74 -5.56 -1.99
CA ASP A 54 -21.63 -6.87 -1.35
C ASP A 54 -20.47 -7.68 -1.92
N LYS A 55 -20.34 -7.71 -3.25
CA LYS A 55 -19.24 -8.39 -3.94
C LYS A 55 -17.88 -7.80 -3.57
N ALA A 56 -17.76 -6.47 -3.62
CA ALA A 56 -16.50 -5.80 -3.33
C ALA A 56 -16.06 -5.97 -1.88
N GLU A 57 -16.96 -5.75 -0.92
CA GLU A 57 -16.67 -5.94 0.50
C GLU A 57 -16.29 -7.38 0.81
N HIS A 58 -17.04 -8.35 0.25
CA HIS A 58 -16.74 -9.77 0.39
C HIS A 58 -15.34 -10.10 -0.15
N ALA A 59 -15.00 -9.65 -1.37
CA ALA A 59 -13.71 -9.92 -1.99
C ALA A 59 -12.55 -9.34 -1.17
N LEU A 60 -12.69 -8.12 -0.63
CA LEU A 60 -11.68 -7.51 0.24
C LEU A 60 -11.48 -8.30 1.54
N MET A 61 -12.57 -8.70 2.20
CA MET A 61 -12.49 -9.51 3.43
C MET A 61 -11.88 -10.89 3.17
N GLU A 62 -12.28 -11.56 2.10
CA GLU A 62 -11.73 -12.86 1.72
C GLU A 62 -10.23 -12.78 1.36
N SER A 63 -9.79 -11.70 0.72
CA SER A 63 -8.36 -11.50 0.42
C SER A 63 -7.51 -11.42 1.69
N LEU A 64 -7.99 -10.76 2.73
CA LEU A 64 -7.31 -10.68 4.03
C LEU A 64 -7.34 -12.03 4.75
N ARG A 65 -8.47 -12.76 4.72
CA ARG A 65 -8.57 -14.11 5.30
C ARG A 65 -7.62 -15.08 4.60
N ALA A 66 -7.57 -15.06 3.27
CA ALA A 66 -6.66 -15.86 2.48
C ALA A 66 -5.17 -15.54 2.76
N SER A 67 -4.89 -14.29 3.14
CA SER A 67 -3.55 -13.84 3.55
C SER A 67 -3.24 -14.13 5.03
N GLY A 68 -4.16 -14.75 5.77
CA GLY A 68 -4.00 -15.03 7.21
C GLY A 68 -4.00 -13.77 8.09
N CYS A 69 -4.57 -12.68 7.62
CA CYS A 69 -4.62 -11.42 8.34
C CYS A 69 -5.89 -11.32 9.20
N GLU A 70 -5.71 -11.00 10.48
CA GLU A 70 -6.81 -10.54 11.33
C GLU A 70 -7.12 -9.08 10.99
N PHE A 71 -8.39 -8.71 10.91
CA PHE A 71 -8.81 -7.37 10.54
C PHE A 71 -10.06 -6.92 11.29
N GLU A 72 -10.21 -5.61 11.42
CA GLU A 72 -11.39 -4.96 11.96
C GLU A 72 -12.29 -4.47 10.82
N ILE A 73 -13.60 -4.45 11.04
CA ILE A 73 -14.54 -3.80 10.14
C ILE A 73 -14.79 -2.38 10.65
N ALA A 74 -14.68 -1.40 9.77
CA ALA A 74 -15.01 0.01 10.00
C ALA A 74 -16.29 0.35 9.21
N PRO A 75 -17.47 0.20 9.81
CA PRO A 75 -18.73 0.43 9.10
C PRO A 75 -18.91 1.90 8.72
N GLY A 76 -19.22 2.16 7.45
CA GLY A 76 -19.48 3.51 6.96
C GLY A 76 -18.26 4.34 6.59
N ASP A 77 -17.03 3.84 6.82
CA ASP A 77 -15.79 4.57 6.56
C ASP A 77 -15.26 4.39 5.12
N GLY A 78 -15.95 3.60 4.30
CA GLY A 78 -15.66 3.48 2.88
C GLY A 78 -15.85 4.80 2.15
N ALA A 79 -15.17 4.95 1.00
CA ALA A 79 -15.46 6.09 0.14
C ALA A 79 -16.84 5.93 -0.52
N PHE A 80 -17.45 7.03 -0.97
CA PHE A 80 -18.78 6.98 -1.59
C PHE A 80 -18.82 6.10 -2.86
N TYR A 81 -17.69 5.79 -3.47
CA TYR A 81 -17.56 5.02 -4.71
C TYR A 81 -17.01 3.60 -4.53
N GLY A 82 -16.56 3.23 -3.33
CA GLY A 82 -16.10 1.86 -3.09
C GLY A 82 -15.54 1.59 -1.69
N PRO A 83 -15.58 0.33 -1.25
CA PRO A 83 -14.97 -0.12 0.00
C PRO A 83 -13.45 -0.18 -0.14
N LYS A 84 -12.75 -0.18 0.99
CA LYS A 84 -11.28 -0.22 1.01
C LYS A 84 -10.73 -1.07 2.15
N ILE A 85 -9.54 -1.63 1.93
CA ILE A 85 -8.67 -2.09 3.01
C ILE A 85 -7.73 -0.93 3.37
N GLU A 86 -7.63 -0.64 4.64
CA GLU A 86 -6.66 0.28 5.22
C GLU A 86 -5.55 -0.51 5.91
N TYR A 87 -4.30 -0.22 5.53
CA TYR A 87 -3.10 -0.79 6.14
C TYR A 87 -2.45 0.28 6.99
N THR A 88 -2.51 0.09 8.30
CA THR A 88 -2.11 1.09 9.29
C THR A 88 -0.84 0.64 10.00
N LEU A 89 0.16 1.51 10.03
CA LEU A 89 1.39 1.33 10.79
C LEU A 89 1.30 2.01 12.15
N LYS A 90 2.04 1.46 13.13
CA LYS A 90 2.31 2.14 14.40
C LYS A 90 3.70 2.74 14.34
N ASP A 91 3.82 4.00 14.76
CA ASP A 91 5.12 4.63 14.95
C ASP A 91 5.78 4.20 16.27
N ALA A 92 7.01 4.68 16.52
CA ALA A 92 7.81 4.30 17.66
C ALA A 92 7.17 4.65 19.04
N ILE A 93 6.21 5.57 19.08
CA ILE A 93 5.47 5.94 20.28
C ILE A 93 4.03 5.42 20.31
N GLY A 94 3.67 4.53 19.36
CA GLY A 94 2.39 3.83 19.31
C GLY A 94 1.25 4.57 18.62
N ARG A 95 1.48 5.72 17.97
CA ARG A 95 0.47 6.39 17.15
C ARG A 95 0.19 5.59 15.89
N GLN A 96 -1.06 5.58 15.45
CA GLN A 96 -1.50 4.85 14.27
C GLN A 96 -1.54 5.78 13.05
N TRP A 97 -0.98 5.30 11.93
CA TRP A 97 -0.92 6.03 10.67
C TRP A 97 -1.36 5.12 9.53
N GLN A 98 -2.49 5.44 8.92
CA GLN A 98 -2.87 4.79 7.66
C GLN A 98 -1.86 5.20 6.58
N CYS A 99 -1.16 4.22 6.04
CA CYS A 99 -0.19 4.38 4.95
C CYS A 99 -0.67 3.67 3.69
N GLY A 100 -0.91 2.37 3.78
CA GLY A 100 -1.38 1.59 2.65
C GLY A 100 -2.89 1.62 2.47
N THR A 101 -3.32 1.44 1.22
CA THR A 101 -4.73 1.35 0.85
C THR A 101 -4.90 0.43 -0.36
N MET A 102 -5.93 -0.40 -0.35
CA MET A 102 -6.47 -1.10 -1.50
C MET A 102 -7.96 -0.80 -1.58
N GLN A 103 -8.41 -0.20 -2.67
CA GLN A 103 -9.79 0.24 -2.82
C GLN A 103 -10.39 -0.27 -4.12
N VAL A 104 -11.61 -0.80 -4.04
CA VAL A 104 -12.36 -1.27 -5.20
C VAL A 104 -13.25 -0.14 -5.72
N ASP A 105 -13.23 0.10 -7.03
CA ASP A 105 -13.99 1.15 -7.69
C ASP A 105 -14.65 0.60 -8.96
N PHE A 106 -15.97 0.52 -8.94
CA PHE A 106 -16.79 0.16 -10.11
C PHE A 106 -17.23 1.38 -10.92
N SER A 107 -17.10 2.57 -10.39
CA SER A 107 -17.66 3.81 -10.92
C SER A 107 -16.73 4.53 -11.89
N MET A 108 -15.44 4.60 -11.58
CA MET A 108 -14.48 5.34 -12.40
C MET A 108 -14.30 4.75 -13.80
N PRO A 109 -14.25 3.41 -13.98
CA PRO A 109 -14.19 2.84 -15.33
C PRO A 109 -15.38 3.25 -16.21
N GLU A 110 -16.58 3.36 -15.65
CA GLU A 110 -17.75 3.84 -16.38
C GLU A 110 -17.59 5.30 -16.81
N ARG A 111 -17.14 6.15 -15.89
CA ARG A 111 -16.93 7.59 -16.16
C ARG A 111 -15.82 7.86 -17.15
N LEU A 112 -14.81 7.00 -17.20
CA LEU A 112 -13.70 7.06 -18.15
C LEU A 112 -14.02 6.40 -19.50
N ASP A 113 -15.21 5.80 -19.62
CA ASP A 113 -15.59 4.98 -20.77
C ASP A 113 -14.57 3.86 -21.08
N ALA A 114 -13.98 3.30 -20.02
CA ALA A 114 -12.99 2.24 -20.13
C ALA A 114 -13.68 0.91 -20.45
N GLU A 115 -13.20 0.21 -21.48
CA GLU A 115 -13.72 -1.08 -21.91
C GLU A 115 -12.59 -2.04 -22.25
N TYR A 116 -12.86 -3.34 -22.11
CA TYR A 116 -11.99 -4.40 -22.62
C TYR A 116 -12.81 -5.39 -23.43
N VAL A 117 -12.15 -6.15 -24.30
CA VAL A 117 -12.79 -7.23 -25.08
C VAL A 117 -12.62 -8.53 -24.31
N GLY A 118 -13.72 -9.14 -23.88
CA GLY A 118 -13.74 -10.41 -23.19
C GLY A 118 -13.48 -11.60 -24.10
N GLU A 119 -13.35 -12.79 -23.52
CA GLU A 119 -13.18 -14.06 -24.25
C GLU A 119 -14.41 -14.39 -25.16
N ASP A 120 -15.56 -13.87 -24.79
CA ASP A 120 -16.81 -13.94 -25.59
C ASP A 120 -16.82 -13.02 -26.82
N GLY A 121 -15.77 -12.21 -27.01
CA GLY A 121 -15.65 -11.22 -28.07
C GLY A 121 -16.49 -9.95 -27.84
N ALA A 122 -17.23 -9.86 -26.74
CA ALA A 122 -18.00 -8.68 -26.39
C ALA A 122 -17.16 -7.64 -25.61
N ARG A 123 -17.65 -6.40 -25.55
CA ARG A 123 -17.06 -5.34 -24.74
C ARG A 123 -17.63 -5.38 -23.34
N HIS A 124 -16.74 -5.32 -22.36
CA HIS A 124 -17.07 -5.34 -20.94
C HIS A 124 -16.44 -4.16 -20.22
N ARG A 125 -17.05 -3.75 -19.12
CA ARG A 125 -16.52 -2.73 -18.22
C ARG A 125 -15.57 -3.38 -17.20
N PRO A 126 -14.33 -2.91 -17.07
CA PRO A 126 -13.43 -3.41 -16.03
C PRO A 126 -13.80 -2.87 -14.64
N VAL A 127 -13.27 -3.51 -13.61
CA VAL A 127 -13.17 -2.96 -12.26
C VAL A 127 -11.84 -2.24 -12.13
N MET A 128 -11.80 -1.13 -11.40
CA MET A 128 -10.57 -0.43 -11.05
C MET A 128 -10.21 -0.69 -9.58
N LEU A 129 -8.96 -1.03 -9.33
CA LEU A 129 -8.42 -1.12 -7.99
C LEU A 129 -7.40 0.02 -7.81
N HIS A 130 -7.64 0.89 -6.84
CA HIS A 130 -6.69 1.90 -6.42
C HIS A 130 -5.80 1.31 -5.34
N ARG A 131 -4.49 1.49 -5.45
CA ARG A 131 -3.54 0.97 -4.47
C ARG A 131 -2.48 1.99 -4.10
N ALA A 132 -2.15 2.06 -2.82
CA ALA A 132 -1.03 2.82 -2.29
C ALA A 132 -0.35 2.02 -1.19
N ILE A 133 0.99 1.94 -1.20
CA ILE A 133 1.78 1.23 -0.19
C ILE A 133 2.18 2.18 0.93
N VAL A 134 2.85 3.27 0.60
CA VAL A 134 3.37 4.23 1.59
C VAL A 134 2.45 5.44 1.77
N GLY A 135 1.51 5.67 0.86
CA GLY A 135 0.61 6.81 0.86
C GLY A 135 1.36 8.12 0.60
N SER A 136 1.51 9.00 1.59
CA SER A 136 2.37 10.17 1.53
C SER A 136 3.80 9.80 1.84
N LEU A 137 4.75 10.12 0.93
CA LEU A 137 6.18 9.88 1.12
C LEU A 137 6.70 10.65 2.34
N GLU A 138 6.27 11.89 2.54
CA GLU A 138 6.70 12.73 3.65
C GLU A 138 6.32 12.13 5.01
N ARG A 139 5.07 11.66 5.13
CA ARG A 139 4.59 10.98 6.33
C ARG A 139 5.34 9.68 6.56
N PHE A 140 5.49 8.86 5.54
CA PHE A 140 6.16 7.57 5.63
C PHE A 140 7.64 7.73 6.02
N ILE A 141 8.36 8.68 5.42
CA ILE A 141 9.74 9.00 5.77
C ILE A 141 9.83 9.46 7.22
N GLY A 142 8.92 10.30 7.69
CA GLY A 142 8.87 10.72 9.09
C GLY A 142 8.73 9.55 10.05
N ILE A 143 7.78 8.63 9.79
CA ILE A 143 7.57 7.41 10.58
C ILE A 143 8.81 6.51 10.53
N LEU A 144 9.42 6.37 9.36
CA LEU A 144 10.61 5.55 9.13
C LEU A 144 11.83 6.04 9.93
N ILE A 145 12.06 7.36 9.95
CA ILE A 145 13.14 7.98 10.73
C ILE A 145 12.92 7.74 12.22
N GLU A 146 11.67 7.89 12.70
CA GLU A 146 11.33 7.61 14.10
C GLU A 146 11.50 6.11 14.43
N GLN A 147 11.09 5.21 13.55
CA GLN A 147 11.20 3.76 13.73
C GLN A 147 12.65 3.31 13.92
N HIS A 148 13.58 3.89 13.19
CA HIS A 148 15.00 3.60 13.26
C HIS A 148 15.78 4.52 14.20
N ALA A 149 15.13 5.46 14.87
CA ALA A 149 15.78 6.48 15.71
C ALA A 149 16.91 7.23 14.96
N GLY A 150 16.75 7.41 13.65
CA GLY A 150 17.75 8.00 12.76
C GLY A 150 18.88 7.07 12.32
N ALA A 151 19.04 5.88 12.94
CA ALA A 151 20.03 4.87 12.56
C ALA A 151 19.48 3.95 11.44
N LEU A 152 19.32 4.52 10.26
CA LEU A 152 18.79 3.81 9.10
C LEU A 152 19.70 2.64 8.68
N PRO A 153 19.12 1.53 8.17
CA PRO A 153 19.92 0.48 7.55
C PRO A 153 20.73 1.03 6.36
N VAL A 154 21.86 0.39 6.05
CA VAL A 154 22.82 0.91 5.06
C VAL A 154 22.18 1.29 3.74
N TRP A 155 21.26 0.47 3.22
CA TRP A 155 20.60 0.72 1.92
C TRP A 155 19.66 1.94 1.92
N LEU A 156 19.24 2.45 3.10
CA LEU A 156 18.43 3.65 3.27
C LEU A 156 19.25 4.86 3.76
N ALA A 157 20.49 4.62 4.21
CA ALA A 157 21.30 5.68 4.79
C ALA A 157 21.75 6.68 3.71
N PRO A 158 21.60 8.02 3.93
CA PRO A 158 22.08 9.04 3.01
C PRO A 158 23.62 8.98 2.79
N VAL A 159 24.35 8.58 3.83
CA VAL A 159 25.78 8.29 3.78
C VAL A 159 25.97 6.83 4.17
N GLN A 160 26.30 5.98 3.21
CA GLN A 160 26.41 4.54 3.41
C GLN A 160 27.78 4.13 3.98
N VAL A 161 28.83 4.84 3.60
CA VAL A 161 30.19 4.61 4.06
C VAL A 161 30.89 5.95 4.24
N ALA A 162 31.66 6.09 5.33
CA ALA A 162 32.56 7.22 5.53
C ALA A 162 33.98 6.71 5.73
N VAL A 163 34.92 7.29 4.97
CA VAL A 163 36.36 7.01 5.13
C VAL A 163 36.98 8.11 5.97
N LEU A 164 37.47 7.73 7.17
CA LEU A 164 37.98 8.67 8.16
C LEU A 164 39.50 8.51 8.29
N ASN A 165 40.21 9.63 8.32
CA ASN A 165 41.65 9.69 8.63
C ASN A 165 41.85 10.05 10.11
N ILE A 166 42.94 9.56 10.69
CA ILE A 166 43.33 9.90 12.07
C ILE A 166 44.12 11.20 12.07
N THR A 167 45.00 11.40 11.08
CA THR A 167 45.78 12.62 10.87
C THR A 167 45.70 13.07 9.42
N ASP A 168 46.02 14.32 9.15
CA ASP A 168 46.01 14.88 7.80
C ASP A 168 46.95 14.16 6.80
N ALA A 169 47.99 13.49 7.32
CA ALA A 169 48.92 12.71 6.52
C ALA A 169 48.28 11.59 5.67
N GLN A 170 47.14 11.05 6.11
CA GLN A 170 46.39 10.01 5.39
C GLN A 170 45.29 10.57 4.49
N GLY A 171 45.11 11.90 4.43
CA GLY A 171 43.99 12.53 3.73
C GLY A 171 43.94 12.19 2.24
N ASP A 172 45.05 12.14 1.53
CA ASP A 172 45.09 11.79 0.11
C ASP A 172 44.71 10.33 -0.13
N TYR A 173 45.19 9.42 0.70
CA TYR A 173 44.83 8.00 0.66
C TYR A 173 43.34 7.80 0.93
N CYS A 174 42.79 8.50 1.92
CA CYS A 174 41.33 8.41 2.21
C CYS A 174 40.51 8.93 1.04
N ARG A 175 40.90 10.01 0.38
CA ARG A 175 40.23 10.51 -0.83
C ARG A 175 40.28 9.51 -1.99
N GLU A 176 41.42 8.85 -2.19
CA GLU A 176 41.58 7.81 -3.21
C GLU A 176 40.61 6.61 -2.96
N ILE A 177 40.49 6.17 -1.69
CA ILE A 177 39.60 5.08 -1.33
C ILE A 177 38.10 5.47 -1.50
N ALA A 178 37.75 6.70 -1.09
CA ALA A 178 36.38 7.19 -1.19
C ALA A 178 35.91 7.42 -2.65
N ALA A 179 36.85 7.55 -3.59
CA ALA A 179 36.57 7.74 -5.02
C ALA A 179 36.38 6.40 -5.78
N LYS A 180 36.69 5.28 -5.16
CA LYS A 180 36.51 3.91 -5.72
C LYS A 180 35.16 3.35 -5.38
#